data_4a9d4985ebd04542bbac8cacc3025fcd
#
_entry.id   4a9d4985ebd04542bbac8cacc3025fcd
#
_cell.length_a   1.000
_cell.length_b   1.000
_cell.length_c   1.000
_cell.angle_alpha   90.00
_cell.angle_beta   90.00
_cell.angle_gamma   90.00
#
_symmetry.space_group_name_H-M   'P 1'
#
loop_
_entity.id
_entity.type
_entity.pdbx_description
1 polymer ?
#
loop_
_entity_poly.entity_id
_entity_poly.type
_entity_poly.pdbx_seq_one_letter_code
_entity_poly.pdbx_strand_id
1 'polypeptide(L)'
;MTDFEIHTFDEIPIGYTKNFSVKIDEEMLDNFANISGDFNPLHMDEQYVKTTQFKGRVCHGMLLASFFSRLIGMYIPGKFSLYFSQSLNFRAPCFIGDEITIT
;
A
#
# COMPACT_ATOMS: atom_id res chain seq x y z
N MET A 1 -6.66 18.21 -6.72
CA MET A 1 -5.61 17.46 -6.28
C MET A 1 -5.39 17.74 -4.83
N THR A 2 -4.53 17.28 -4.31
CA THR A 2 -4.44 16.94 -2.96
C THR A 2 -3.52 17.80 -2.16
N ASP A 3 -3.92 17.97 -0.93
CA ASP A 3 -3.12 18.70 0.03
C ASP A 3 -2.04 17.76 0.57
N PHE A 4 -0.82 18.24 0.54
CA PHE A 4 0.29 17.53 1.14
C PHE A 4 0.87 18.36 2.28
N GLU A 5 1.42 17.67 3.28
CA GLU A 5 2.05 18.35 4.41
C GLU A 5 3.45 18.82 4.02
N ILE A 6 3.91 19.83 4.72
CA ILE A 6 5.22 20.42 4.48
C ILE A 6 5.95 20.49 5.82
N HIS A 7 7.01 19.69 5.95
CA HIS A 7 7.83 19.66 7.15
C HIS A 7 9.30 19.76 6.79
N THR A 8 10.01 20.63 7.45
CA THR A 8 11.49 20.61 7.42
C THR A 8 11.97 19.62 8.48
N PHE A 9 13.23 19.22 8.37
CA PHE A 9 13.80 18.27 9.32
C PHE A 9 13.64 18.73 10.77
N ASP A 10 13.88 20.01 11.03
CA ASP A 10 13.83 20.55 12.39
C ASP A 10 12.41 20.61 12.98
N GLU A 11 11.40 20.57 12.12
CA GLU A 11 9.99 20.62 12.55
C GLU A 11 9.45 19.26 12.96
N ILE A 12 10.19 18.18 12.71
CA ILE A 12 9.73 16.82 13.00
C ILE A 12 10.38 16.33 14.29
N PRO A 13 9.65 16.33 15.41
CA PRO A 13 10.21 15.86 16.68
C PRO A 13 10.31 14.34 16.69
N ILE A 14 11.21 13.83 17.52
CA ILE A 14 11.31 12.40 17.79
C ILE A 14 9.99 11.92 18.37
N GLY A 15 9.46 10.81 17.86
CA GLY A 15 8.19 10.25 18.30
C GLY A 15 6.98 10.74 17.52
N TYR A 16 7.17 11.67 16.59
CA TYR A 16 6.08 12.13 15.73
C TYR A 16 5.63 11.00 14.81
N THR A 17 4.32 10.77 14.75
CA THR A 17 3.76 9.71 13.90
C THR A 17 2.60 10.22 13.07
N LYS A 18 2.40 9.59 11.92
CA LYS A 18 1.23 9.80 11.07
C LYS A 18 0.71 8.46 10.62
N ASN A 19 -0.56 8.41 10.33
CA ASN A 19 -1.16 7.21 9.77
C ASN A 19 -2.37 7.55 8.91
N PHE A 20 -2.78 6.61 8.10
CA PHE A 20 -4.06 6.65 7.39
C PHE A 20 -4.53 5.21 7.17
N SER A 21 -5.82 5.04 6.93
CA SER A 21 -6.41 3.74 6.65
C SER A 21 -6.93 3.69 5.23
N VAL A 22 -6.85 2.50 4.63
CA VAL A 22 -7.31 2.25 3.27
C VAL A 22 -8.12 0.96 3.28
N LYS A 23 -9.29 0.99 2.67
CA LYS A 23 -10.04 -0.23 2.40
C LYS A 23 -9.66 -0.74 1.02
N ILE A 24 -9.16 -1.96 0.98
CA ILE A 24 -8.72 -2.58 -0.29
C ILE A 24 -9.94 -3.00 -1.10
N ASP A 25 -9.99 -2.58 -2.35
CA ASP A 25 -11.07 -2.93 -3.26
C ASP A 25 -10.55 -3.55 -4.54
N GLU A 26 -11.48 -4.07 -5.35
CA GLU A 26 -11.17 -4.75 -6.60
C GLU A 26 -10.47 -3.82 -7.60
N GLU A 27 -10.91 -2.56 -7.66
CA GLU A 27 -10.34 -1.58 -8.58
C GLU A 27 -8.85 -1.35 -8.30
N MET A 28 -8.46 -1.34 -7.03
CA MET A 28 -7.06 -1.18 -6.65
C MET A 28 -6.19 -2.32 -7.18
N LEU A 29 -6.66 -3.56 -7.06
CA LEU A 29 -5.93 -4.71 -7.58
C LEU A 29 -5.81 -4.63 -9.10
N ASP A 30 -6.90 -4.30 -9.77
CA ASP A 30 -6.92 -4.18 -11.22
C ASP A 30 -5.98 -3.06 -11.70
N ASN A 31 -6.01 -1.92 -11.05
CA ASN A 31 -5.15 -0.79 -11.40
C ASN A 31 -3.67 -1.12 -11.16
N PHE A 32 -3.38 -1.79 -10.06
CA PHE A 32 -1.99 -2.18 -9.78
C PHE A 32 -1.49 -3.21 -10.79
N ALA A 33 -2.32 -4.18 -11.15
CA ALA A 33 -1.96 -5.16 -12.19
C ALA A 33 -1.68 -4.46 -13.52
N ASN A 34 -2.49 -3.49 -13.89
CA ASN A 34 -2.30 -2.73 -15.13
C ASN A 34 -0.99 -1.93 -15.11
N ILE A 35 -0.66 -1.31 -14.01
CA ILE A 35 0.55 -0.49 -13.88
C ILE A 35 1.81 -1.36 -13.81
N SER A 36 1.77 -2.43 -13.04
CA SER A 36 2.95 -3.27 -12.79
C SER A 36 3.16 -4.37 -13.83
N GLY A 37 2.09 -4.77 -14.51
CA GLY A 37 2.10 -5.94 -15.38
C GLY A 37 1.97 -7.26 -14.64
N ASP A 38 1.68 -7.24 -13.34
CA ASP A 38 1.55 -8.45 -12.53
C ASP A 38 0.11 -8.95 -12.52
N PHE A 39 -0.20 -9.80 -13.49
CA PHE A 39 -1.50 -10.44 -13.64
C PHE A 39 -1.51 -11.88 -13.11
N ASN A 40 -0.67 -12.19 -12.15
CA ASN A 40 -0.62 -13.53 -11.58
C ASN A 40 -2.03 -13.95 -11.13
N PRO A 41 -2.48 -15.16 -11.48
CA PRO A 41 -3.84 -15.62 -11.16
C PRO A 41 -4.17 -15.56 -9.67
N LEU A 42 -3.20 -15.68 -8.79
CA LEU A 42 -3.43 -15.56 -7.35
C LEU A 42 -4.06 -14.20 -6.99
N HIS A 43 -3.70 -13.16 -7.73
CA HIS A 43 -4.21 -11.82 -7.51
C HIS A 43 -5.45 -11.52 -8.35
N MET A 44 -5.58 -12.16 -9.52
CA MET A 44 -6.50 -11.69 -10.54
C MET A 44 -7.62 -12.65 -10.89
N ASP A 45 -7.52 -13.93 -10.55
CA ASP A 45 -8.45 -14.96 -11.01
C ASP A 45 -9.17 -15.64 -9.86
N GLU A 46 -10.44 -15.25 -9.66
CA GLU A 46 -11.28 -15.78 -8.58
C GLU A 46 -11.46 -17.30 -8.68
N GLN A 47 -11.56 -17.83 -9.90
CA GLN A 47 -11.73 -19.27 -10.09
C GLN A 47 -10.46 -20.03 -9.74
N TYR A 48 -9.31 -19.50 -10.12
CA TYR A 48 -8.04 -20.09 -9.75
C TYR A 48 -7.86 -20.11 -8.23
N VAL A 49 -8.17 -19.00 -7.58
CA VAL A 49 -8.01 -18.85 -6.12
C VAL A 49 -8.80 -19.92 -5.37
N LYS A 50 -9.99 -20.31 -5.89
CA LYS A 50 -10.79 -21.36 -5.27
C LYS A 50 -10.09 -22.71 -5.25
N THR A 51 -9.08 -22.94 -6.06
CA THR A 51 -8.27 -24.16 -6.06
C THR A 51 -7.13 -24.09 -5.03
N THR A 52 -6.97 -22.98 -4.36
CA THR A 52 -5.90 -22.73 -3.38
C THR A 52 -6.47 -22.68 -1.97
N GLN A 53 -5.58 -22.53 -1.00
CA GLN A 53 -5.97 -22.38 0.41
C GLN A 53 -6.56 -21.00 0.73
N PHE A 54 -6.47 -20.05 -0.21
CA PHE A 54 -6.91 -18.68 0.05
C PHE A 54 -8.39 -18.52 -0.24
N LYS A 55 -9.06 -17.67 0.53
CA LYS A 55 -10.50 -17.45 0.45
C LYS A 55 -10.94 -16.56 -0.71
N GLY A 56 -10.01 -15.80 -1.29
CA GLY A 56 -10.29 -14.87 -2.36
C GLY A 56 -9.00 -14.34 -2.96
N ARG A 57 -9.13 -13.45 -3.93
CA ARG A 57 -7.95 -12.83 -4.58
C ARG A 57 -7.08 -12.18 -3.54
N VAL A 58 -5.80 -12.60 -3.51
CA VAL A 58 -4.82 -12.03 -2.58
C VAL A 58 -4.31 -10.71 -3.14
N CYS A 59 -4.33 -9.68 -2.31
CA CYS A 59 -3.79 -8.38 -2.71
C CYS A 59 -2.28 -8.50 -2.98
N HIS A 60 -1.82 -7.84 -4.05
CA HIS A 60 -0.38 -7.79 -4.31
C HIS A 60 0.34 -7.17 -3.13
N GLY A 61 1.39 -7.83 -2.63
CA GLY A 61 2.18 -7.26 -1.53
C GLY A 61 2.76 -5.90 -1.89
N MET A 62 3.21 -5.74 -3.13
CA MET A 62 3.77 -4.47 -3.57
C MET A 62 2.72 -3.37 -3.71
N LEU A 63 1.45 -3.71 -3.92
CA LEU A 63 0.37 -2.72 -3.82
C LEU A 63 0.29 -2.17 -2.40
N LEU A 64 0.31 -3.05 -1.40
CA LEU A 64 0.30 -2.62 0.00
C LEU A 64 1.52 -1.75 0.30
N ALA A 65 2.68 -2.16 -0.17
CA ALA A 65 3.92 -1.41 0.00
C ALA A 65 3.85 -0.01 -0.63
N SER A 66 3.10 0.13 -1.72
CA SER A 66 2.99 1.41 -2.41
C SER A 66 2.38 2.52 -1.53
N PHE A 67 1.59 2.15 -0.53
CA PHE A 67 1.00 3.13 0.38
C PHE A 67 2.02 3.81 1.28
N PHE A 68 3.20 3.23 1.47
CA PHE A 68 4.28 3.92 2.16
C PHE A 68 4.77 5.14 1.38
N SER A 69 4.71 5.07 0.05
CA SER A 69 5.00 6.24 -0.77
C SER A 69 4.05 7.39 -0.45
N ARG A 70 2.76 7.09 -0.27
CA ARG A 70 1.77 8.09 0.12
C ARG A 70 2.07 8.65 1.51
N LEU A 71 2.41 7.78 2.47
CA LEU A 71 2.70 8.23 3.83
C LEU A 71 3.86 9.22 3.85
N ILE A 72 4.92 8.89 3.16
CA ILE A 72 6.14 9.70 3.13
C ILE A 72 5.96 10.96 2.27
N GLY A 73 5.37 10.80 1.11
CA GLY A 73 5.25 11.91 0.16
C GLY A 73 4.21 12.95 0.52
N MET A 74 3.14 12.53 1.22
CA MET A 74 2.00 13.41 1.48
C MET A 74 1.91 13.86 2.94
N TYR A 75 2.48 13.10 3.89
CA TYR A 75 2.29 13.36 5.31
C TYR A 75 3.58 13.70 6.03
N ILE A 76 4.59 12.83 6.00
CA ILE A 76 5.79 13.00 6.81
C ILE A 76 7.03 12.45 6.09
N PRO A 77 7.96 13.26 5.65
CA PRO A 77 8.03 14.72 5.75
C PRO A 77 7.19 15.49 4.72
N GLY A 78 6.48 14.79 3.82
CA GLY A 78 5.64 15.44 2.84
C GLY A 78 6.43 16.01 1.67
N LYS A 79 6.20 17.28 1.36
CA LYS A 79 6.74 17.94 0.17
C LYS A 79 8.23 17.72 -0.06
N PHE A 80 9.02 17.71 1.00
CA PHE A 80 10.47 17.64 0.87
C PHE A 80 11.05 16.23 0.93
N SER A 81 10.20 15.22 0.75
CA SER A 81 10.65 13.84 0.82
C SER A 81 11.34 13.38 -0.47
N LEU A 82 12.27 12.47 -0.29
CA LEU A 82 12.85 11.69 -1.37
C LEU A 82 13.05 10.27 -0.86
N TYR A 83 12.34 9.32 -1.46
CA TYR A 83 12.36 7.93 -0.99
C TYR A 83 13.61 7.24 -1.51
N PHE A 84 14.52 6.86 -0.62
CA PHE A 84 15.76 6.20 -1.02
C PHE A 84 15.69 4.70 -1.02
N SER A 85 15.16 4.11 0.05
CA SER A 85 15.19 2.67 0.22
C SER A 85 14.18 2.22 1.25
N GLN A 86 13.82 0.95 1.20
CA GLN A 86 13.04 0.32 2.26
C GLN A 86 13.27 -1.19 2.20
N SER A 87 12.93 -1.86 3.29
CA SER A 87 12.84 -3.31 3.33
C SER A 87 11.44 -3.71 3.77
N LEU A 88 10.97 -4.86 3.30
CA LEU A 88 9.61 -5.32 3.53
C LEU A 88 9.60 -6.78 3.94
N ASN A 89 8.66 -7.12 4.82
CA ASN A 89 8.34 -8.51 5.15
C ASN A 89 6.83 -8.67 5.08
N PHE A 90 6.35 -9.47 4.15
CA PHE A 90 4.92 -9.73 4.00
C PHE A 90 4.57 -10.96 4.86
N ARG A 91 3.88 -10.73 5.97
CA ARG A 91 3.66 -11.75 7.00
C ARG A 91 2.27 -12.36 6.98
N ALA A 92 1.32 -11.72 6.32
CA ALA A 92 -0.05 -12.18 6.25
C ALA A 92 -0.69 -11.74 4.93
N PRO A 93 -1.58 -12.55 4.36
CA PRO A 93 -2.28 -12.15 3.15
C PRO A 93 -3.31 -11.07 3.45
N CYS A 94 -3.55 -10.21 2.47
CA CYS A 94 -4.59 -9.20 2.50
C CYS A 94 -5.55 -9.47 1.35
N PHE A 95 -6.83 -9.26 1.59
CA PHE A 95 -7.89 -9.58 0.63
C PHE A 95 -8.72 -8.35 0.32
N ILE A 96 -9.46 -8.43 -0.79
CA ILE A 96 -10.45 -7.39 -1.11
C ILE A 96 -11.44 -7.29 0.04
N GLY A 97 -11.71 -6.06 0.48
CA GLY A 97 -12.59 -5.77 1.60
C GLY A 97 -11.86 -5.54 2.92
N ASP A 98 -10.59 -5.91 3.00
CA ASP A 98 -9.81 -5.65 4.22
C ASP A 98 -9.47 -4.16 4.34
N GLU A 99 -9.49 -3.68 5.57
CA GLU A 99 -9.00 -2.34 5.88
C GLU A 99 -7.59 -2.44 6.48
N ILE A 100 -6.67 -1.68 5.93
CA ILE A 100 -5.29 -1.63 6.42
C ILE A 100 -4.97 -0.23 6.94
N THR A 101 -4.12 -0.16 7.92
CA THR A 101 -3.61 1.10 8.45
C THR A 101 -2.11 1.18 8.20
N ILE A 102 -1.69 2.27 7.62
CA ILE A 102 -0.29 2.55 7.34
C ILE A 102 0.20 3.57 8.37
N THR A 103 1.22 3.20 9.10
CA THR A 103 1.77 4.07 10.16
C THR A 103 3.25 4.32 9.90
#